data_ffdba0ab0445cf94c0a2ba6f604287dd
#
_entry.id   ffdba0ab0445cf94c0a2ba6f604287dd
#
_cell.length_a   1.000
_cell.length_b   1.000
_cell.length_c   1.000
_cell.angle_alpha   90.00
_cell.angle_beta   90.00
_cell.angle_gamma   90.00
#
_symmetry.space_group_name_H-M   'P 1'
#
loop_
_entity.id
_entity.type
_entity.pdbx_description
1 polymer ?
#
loop_
_entity_poly.entity_id
_entity_poly.type
_entity_poly.pdbx_seq_one_letter_code
_entity_poly.pdbx_strand_id
1 'polypeptide(L)'
;MTGDEFAGLLNEFTLSAESGDGARFANHFTPDAIYYDYIYGAHRGRAEIAHMMQALFHRDAADYRWEMFDPVFDGALGYASSLSSFTSKIPQYQGKPIVIDGISRFIVRDGLIAEYRESVNGGVAMTQLGVEPERMTKVFQRWTRWLNERPETVDYLARPKGSRAKAWEVKA
;
A
#
# COMPACT_ATOMS: atom_id res chain seq x y z
N MET A 1 -7.34 -5.09 20.10
CA MET A 1 -7.88 -5.64 18.82
C MET A 1 -7.51 -7.11 18.74
N THR A 2 -8.48 -7.96 18.46
CA THR A 2 -8.33 -9.40 18.18
C THR A 2 -8.08 -9.63 16.68
N GLY A 3 -7.79 -10.87 16.28
CA GLY A 3 -7.68 -11.23 14.87
C GLY A 3 -8.97 -11.01 14.07
N ASP A 4 -10.12 -11.34 14.66
CA ASP A 4 -11.44 -11.12 14.01
C ASP A 4 -11.76 -9.63 13.87
N GLU A 5 -11.42 -8.80 14.86
CA GLU A 5 -11.58 -7.35 14.77
C GLU A 5 -10.64 -6.77 13.69
N PHE A 6 -9.44 -7.32 13.55
CA PHE A 6 -8.52 -6.91 12.49
C PHE A 6 -9.05 -7.31 11.10
N ALA A 7 -9.59 -8.51 10.95
CA ALA A 7 -10.24 -8.93 9.70
C ALA A 7 -11.42 -8.00 9.34
N GLY A 8 -12.23 -7.61 10.34
CA GLY A 8 -13.29 -6.62 10.17
C GLY A 8 -12.78 -5.25 9.73
N LEU A 9 -11.68 -4.77 10.32
CA LEU A 9 -11.00 -3.53 9.91
C LEU A 9 -10.57 -3.60 8.44
N LEU A 10 -9.95 -4.70 7.99
CA LEU A 10 -9.51 -4.86 6.62
C LEU A 10 -10.66 -4.84 5.62
N ASN A 11 -11.79 -5.47 5.96
CA ASN A 11 -12.97 -5.45 5.11
C ASN A 11 -13.52 -4.02 4.94
N GLU A 12 -13.69 -3.28 6.03
CA GLU A 12 -14.17 -1.88 5.97
C GLU A 12 -13.15 -0.96 5.26
N PHE A 13 -11.86 -1.18 5.47
CA PHE A 13 -10.77 -0.48 4.79
C PHE A 13 -10.87 -0.64 3.27
N THR A 14 -10.98 -1.87 2.77
CA THR A 14 -11.08 -2.13 1.32
C THR A 14 -12.39 -1.60 0.73
N LEU A 15 -13.53 -1.80 1.39
CA LEU A 15 -14.83 -1.23 0.96
C LEU A 15 -14.80 0.30 0.91
N SER A 16 -14.13 0.95 1.85
CA SER A 16 -13.98 2.41 1.82
C SER A 16 -13.09 2.88 0.66
N ALA A 17 -12.03 2.13 0.33
CA ALA A 17 -11.18 2.40 -0.84
C ALA A 17 -11.99 2.27 -2.15
N GLU A 18 -12.80 1.22 -2.29
CA GLU A 18 -13.65 1.00 -3.45
C GLU A 18 -14.68 2.13 -3.66
N SER A 19 -15.20 2.69 -2.58
CA SER A 19 -16.21 3.76 -2.62
C SER A 19 -15.68 5.09 -3.17
N GLY A 20 -14.37 5.32 -3.09
CA GLY A 20 -13.74 6.60 -3.44
C GLY A 20 -13.97 7.71 -2.43
N ASP A 21 -14.63 7.42 -1.30
CA ASP A 21 -14.78 8.36 -0.19
C ASP A 21 -13.48 8.46 0.60
N GLY A 22 -12.67 9.47 0.26
CA GLY A 22 -11.37 9.67 0.89
C GLY A 22 -11.47 9.95 2.38
N ALA A 23 -12.53 10.61 2.85
CA ALA A 23 -12.73 10.89 4.28
C ALA A 23 -13.06 9.59 5.04
N ARG A 24 -13.96 8.76 4.50
CA ARG A 24 -14.28 7.44 5.05
C ARG A 24 -13.02 6.56 5.10
N PHE A 25 -12.24 6.53 4.03
CA PHE A 25 -11.00 5.78 3.97
C PHE A 25 -9.99 6.24 5.03
N ALA A 26 -9.77 7.56 5.15
CA ALA A 26 -8.84 8.14 6.11
C ALA A 26 -9.23 7.94 7.58
N ASN A 27 -10.51 7.66 7.87
CA ASN A 27 -10.97 7.39 9.24
C ASN A 27 -10.43 6.07 9.81
N HIS A 28 -9.96 5.14 8.96
CA HIS A 28 -9.29 3.92 9.43
C HIS A 28 -7.88 4.16 9.96
N PHE A 29 -7.32 5.36 9.78
CA PHE A 29 -5.95 5.69 10.14
C PHE A 29 -5.85 6.56 11.39
N THR A 30 -4.72 6.47 12.09
CA THR A 30 -4.38 7.44 13.13
C THR A 30 -4.17 8.85 12.52
N PRO A 31 -4.29 9.95 13.28
CA PRO A 31 -4.07 11.30 12.76
C PRO A 31 -2.68 11.52 12.14
N ASP A 32 -1.67 10.81 12.64
CA ASP A 32 -0.26 10.90 12.25
C ASP A 32 0.20 9.73 11.35
N ALA A 33 -0.72 8.93 10.84
CA ALA A 33 -0.42 7.73 10.06
C ALA A 33 0.40 8.02 8.80
N ILE A 34 1.07 6.98 8.32
CA ILE A 34 1.77 7.01 7.03
C ILE A 34 1.24 5.88 6.14
N TYR A 35 0.77 6.24 4.97
CA TYR A 35 0.42 5.32 3.88
C TYR A 35 1.54 5.35 2.84
N TYR A 36 2.20 4.22 2.64
CA TYR A 36 3.22 4.07 1.61
C TYR A 36 2.60 3.43 0.37
N ASP A 37 2.37 4.25 -0.64
CA ASP A 37 1.89 3.79 -1.93
C ASP A 37 3.04 3.55 -2.91
N TYR A 38 2.93 2.52 -3.74
CA TYR A 38 3.97 2.16 -4.70
C TYR A 38 4.07 3.16 -5.86
N ILE A 39 2.95 3.77 -6.24
CA ILE A 39 2.87 4.63 -7.42
C ILE A 39 3.03 6.10 -7.04
N TYR A 40 2.29 6.53 -6.01
CA TYR A 40 2.18 7.93 -5.61
C TYR A 40 3.16 8.32 -4.49
N GLY A 41 3.77 7.33 -3.81
CA GLY A 41 4.73 7.55 -2.74
C GLY A 41 4.11 7.58 -1.34
N ALA A 42 4.75 8.27 -0.40
CA ALA A 42 4.29 8.31 0.98
C ALA A 42 3.32 9.48 1.21
N HIS A 43 2.20 9.18 1.89
CA HIS A 43 1.17 10.15 2.29
C HIS A 43 1.09 10.19 3.81
N ARG A 44 1.18 11.38 4.42
CA ARG A 44 1.29 11.57 5.87
C ARG A 44 0.05 12.24 6.43
N GLY A 45 -0.54 11.59 7.44
CA GLY A 45 -1.74 12.06 8.10
C GLY A 45 -2.99 11.87 7.26
N ARG A 46 -4.14 11.93 7.93
CA ARG A 46 -5.46 11.67 7.33
C ARG A 46 -5.77 12.54 6.11
N ALA A 47 -5.33 13.80 6.12
CA ALA A 47 -5.65 14.74 5.03
C ALA A 47 -4.98 14.33 3.71
N GLU A 48 -3.69 13.96 3.73
CA GLU A 48 -2.99 13.50 2.53
C GLU A 48 -3.50 12.12 2.09
N ILE A 49 -3.81 11.22 3.03
CA ILE A 49 -4.38 9.89 2.75
C ILE A 49 -5.75 10.01 2.09
N ALA A 50 -6.62 10.89 2.60
CA ALA A 50 -7.92 11.18 1.99
C ALA A 50 -7.76 11.74 0.58
N HIS A 51 -6.87 12.70 0.39
CA HIS A 51 -6.59 13.30 -0.91
C HIS A 51 -6.04 12.25 -1.90
N MET A 52 -5.11 11.41 -1.48
CA MET A 52 -4.58 10.33 -2.31
C MET A 52 -5.72 9.44 -2.83
N MET A 53 -6.58 8.95 -1.94
CA MET A 53 -7.68 8.06 -2.30
C MET A 53 -8.65 8.74 -3.28
N GLN A 54 -9.14 9.93 -2.95
CA GLN A 54 -10.18 10.61 -3.71
C GLN A 54 -9.64 11.26 -4.98
N ALA A 55 -8.47 11.90 -4.94
CA ALA A 55 -7.97 12.77 -6.01
C ALA A 55 -6.88 12.13 -6.88
N LEU A 56 -6.27 11.01 -6.46
CA LEU A 56 -5.28 10.30 -7.25
C LEU A 56 -5.80 8.94 -7.70
N PHE A 57 -6.16 8.04 -6.78
CA PHE A 57 -6.65 6.72 -7.13
C PHE A 57 -7.90 6.78 -8.02
N HIS A 58 -8.96 7.43 -7.57
CA HIS A 58 -10.22 7.51 -8.32
C HIS A 58 -10.20 8.49 -9.49
N ARG A 59 -9.13 9.31 -9.63
CA ARG A 59 -8.84 10.02 -10.87
C ARG A 59 -8.35 9.05 -11.95
N ASP A 60 -7.47 8.15 -11.59
CA ASP A 60 -6.70 7.32 -12.53
C ASP A 60 -7.32 5.92 -12.73
N ALA A 61 -8.27 5.52 -11.87
CA ALA A 61 -8.93 4.22 -11.90
C ALA A 61 -10.47 4.32 -11.79
N ALA A 62 -11.16 3.37 -12.39
CA ALA A 62 -12.60 3.11 -12.25
C ALA A 62 -12.81 1.63 -11.92
N ASP A 63 -14.03 1.27 -11.51
CA ASP A 63 -14.44 -0.12 -11.23
C ASP A 63 -13.48 -0.79 -10.22
N TYR A 64 -13.07 -0.03 -9.23
CA TYR A 64 -12.07 -0.45 -8.26
C TYR A 64 -12.64 -1.52 -7.33
N ARG A 65 -11.94 -2.65 -7.23
CA ARG A 65 -12.25 -3.74 -6.31
C ARG A 65 -10.99 -4.15 -5.58
N TRP A 66 -11.08 -4.35 -4.25
CA TRP A 66 -9.95 -4.74 -3.43
C TRP A 66 -10.40 -5.71 -2.34
N GLU A 67 -9.78 -6.88 -2.32
CA GLU A 67 -10.04 -7.91 -1.31
C GLU A 67 -8.74 -8.27 -0.58
N MET A 68 -8.85 -8.59 0.70
CA MET A 68 -7.76 -9.08 1.54
C MET A 68 -8.10 -10.44 2.11
N PHE A 69 -7.10 -11.34 2.11
CA PHE A 69 -7.25 -12.74 2.47
C PHE A 69 -6.22 -13.13 3.52
N ASP A 70 -6.54 -14.17 4.29
CA ASP A 70 -5.64 -14.82 5.25
C ASP A 70 -4.97 -13.83 6.21
N PRO A 71 -5.74 -12.96 6.90
CA PRO A 71 -5.17 -11.97 7.79
C PRO A 71 -4.51 -12.65 8.99
N VAL A 72 -3.31 -12.18 9.34
CA VAL A 72 -2.63 -12.53 10.59
C VAL A 72 -2.35 -11.27 11.39
N PHE A 73 -2.53 -11.31 12.71
CA PHE A 73 -2.38 -10.16 13.59
C PHE A 73 -1.87 -10.57 14.95
N ASP A 74 -0.84 -9.87 15.46
CA ASP A 74 -0.22 -10.15 16.78
C ASP A 74 -0.60 -9.15 17.88
N GLY A 75 -1.54 -8.25 17.60
CA GLY A 75 -1.97 -7.17 18.52
C GLY A 75 -1.45 -5.79 18.15
N ALA A 76 -0.38 -5.71 17.36
CA ALA A 76 0.19 -4.45 16.88
C ALA A 76 0.56 -4.50 15.39
N LEU A 77 1.00 -5.64 14.89
CA LEU A 77 1.46 -5.85 13.53
C LEU A 77 0.52 -6.83 12.83
N GLY A 78 0.04 -6.44 11.65
CA GLY A 78 -0.83 -7.27 10.82
C GLY A 78 -0.31 -7.42 9.40
N TYR A 79 -0.67 -8.54 8.79
CA TYR A 79 -0.44 -8.84 7.39
C TYR A 79 -1.67 -9.48 6.76
N ALA A 80 -1.87 -9.25 5.48
CA ALA A 80 -2.85 -9.95 4.68
C ALA A 80 -2.37 -10.09 3.24
N SER A 81 -2.72 -11.19 2.58
CA SER A 81 -2.66 -11.28 1.13
C SER A 81 -3.70 -10.33 0.52
N SER A 82 -3.40 -9.72 -0.59
CA SER A 82 -4.30 -8.78 -1.26
C SER A 82 -4.44 -9.07 -2.73
N LEU A 83 -5.64 -8.83 -3.25
CA LEU A 83 -5.95 -8.84 -4.67
C LEU A 83 -6.78 -7.61 -4.98
N SER A 84 -6.31 -6.79 -5.90
CA SER A 84 -7.05 -5.62 -6.35
C SER A 84 -7.20 -5.60 -7.87
N SER A 85 -8.29 -5.01 -8.33
CA SER A 85 -8.53 -4.82 -9.76
C SER A 85 -9.19 -3.46 -10.02
N PHE A 86 -8.93 -2.91 -11.19
CA PHE A 86 -9.54 -1.66 -11.63
C PHE A 86 -9.45 -1.51 -13.15
N THR A 87 -10.22 -0.59 -13.70
CA THR A 87 -10.14 -0.16 -15.09
C THR A 87 -9.40 1.18 -15.16
N SER A 88 -8.36 1.28 -15.98
CA SER A 88 -7.57 2.51 -16.10
C SER A 88 -8.38 3.64 -16.74
N LYS A 89 -8.33 4.82 -16.11
CA LYS A 89 -8.84 6.09 -16.63
C LYS A 89 -7.73 6.99 -17.19
N ILE A 90 -6.47 6.56 -17.08
CA ILE A 90 -5.33 7.29 -17.62
C ILE A 90 -5.50 7.38 -19.16
N PRO A 91 -5.52 8.56 -19.78
CA PRO A 91 -5.87 8.72 -21.20
C PRO A 91 -5.11 7.79 -22.13
N GLN A 92 -3.82 7.59 -21.90
CA GLN A 92 -2.94 6.73 -22.68
C GLN A 92 -3.27 5.23 -22.56
N TYR A 93 -3.92 4.83 -21.44
CA TYR A 93 -4.23 3.44 -21.10
C TYR A 93 -5.71 3.22 -20.80
N GLN A 94 -6.57 4.15 -21.22
CA GLN A 94 -7.99 4.16 -20.89
C GLN A 94 -8.69 2.85 -21.28
N GLY A 95 -9.53 2.36 -20.36
CA GLY A 95 -10.33 1.16 -20.56
C GLY A 95 -9.58 -0.16 -20.37
N LYS A 96 -8.27 -0.14 -20.09
CA LYS A 96 -7.53 -1.37 -19.84
C LYS A 96 -7.80 -1.89 -18.44
N PRO A 97 -8.20 -3.17 -18.29
CA PRO A 97 -8.36 -3.80 -16.98
C PRO A 97 -7.01 -4.19 -16.40
N ILE A 98 -6.85 -4.00 -15.10
CA ILE A 98 -5.66 -4.34 -14.34
C ILE A 98 -6.06 -5.22 -13.16
N VAL A 99 -5.26 -6.24 -12.87
CA VAL A 99 -5.31 -7.04 -11.65
C VAL A 99 -3.94 -7.04 -11.01
N ILE A 100 -3.87 -6.80 -9.72
CA ILE A 100 -2.63 -6.73 -8.93
C ILE A 100 -2.79 -7.61 -7.71
N ASP A 101 -1.81 -8.48 -7.47
CA ASP A 101 -1.65 -9.23 -6.23
C ASP A 101 -0.54 -8.63 -5.37
N GLY A 102 -0.60 -8.89 -4.08
CA GLY A 102 0.43 -8.44 -3.16
C GLY A 102 0.23 -8.91 -1.73
N ILE A 103 1.10 -8.38 -0.87
CA ILE A 103 1.01 -8.54 0.58
C ILE A 103 0.98 -7.14 1.19
N SER A 104 0.00 -6.91 2.04
CA SER A 104 -0.17 -5.69 2.80
C SER A 104 0.33 -5.88 4.23
N ARG A 105 1.03 -4.87 4.76
CA ARG A 105 1.52 -4.81 6.13
C ARG A 105 0.91 -3.61 6.84
N PHE A 106 0.45 -3.84 8.05
CA PHE A 106 -0.21 -2.86 8.91
C PHE A 106 0.49 -2.75 10.25
N ILE A 107 0.80 -1.54 10.70
CA ILE A 107 1.02 -1.25 12.12
C ILE A 107 -0.29 -0.66 12.65
N VAL A 108 -0.81 -1.25 13.72
CA VAL A 108 -2.07 -0.84 14.32
C VAL A 108 -1.80 -0.30 15.73
N ARG A 109 -2.40 0.86 16.03
CA ARG A 109 -2.33 1.52 17.33
C ARG A 109 -3.74 2.00 17.70
N ASP A 110 -4.21 1.63 18.89
CA ASP A 110 -5.52 2.01 19.41
C ASP A 110 -6.70 1.69 18.45
N GLY A 111 -6.62 0.54 17.76
CA GLY A 111 -7.64 0.11 16.83
C GLY A 111 -7.60 0.78 15.45
N LEU A 112 -6.62 1.65 15.20
CA LEU A 112 -6.45 2.38 13.93
C LEU A 112 -5.10 2.06 13.28
N ILE A 113 -5.03 2.19 11.96
CA ILE A 113 -3.82 1.95 11.18
C ILE A 113 -2.88 3.14 11.38
N ALA A 114 -1.71 2.90 11.98
CA ALA A 114 -0.65 3.89 12.14
C ALA A 114 0.33 3.88 10.96
N GLU A 115 0.54 2.72 10.33
CA GLU A 115 1.34 2.61 9.11
C GLU A 115 0.75 1.54 8.20
N TYR A 116 0.66 1.86 6.94
CA TYR A 116 0.33 0.92 5.87
C TYR A 116 1.47 0.85 4.85
N ARG A 117 1.85 -0.37 4.47
CA ARG A 117 2.76 -0.66 3.36
C ARG A 117 2.26 -1.85 2.58
N GLU A 118 2.52 -1.83 1.29
CA GLU A 118 2.26 -2.97 0.43
C GLU A 118 3.52 -3.41 -0.31
N SER A 119 3.56 -4.68 -0.66
CA SER A 119 4.50 -5.25 -1.61
C SER A 119 3.70 -5.85 -2.75
N VAL A 120 3.66 -5.17 -3.88
CA VAL A 120 2.89 -5.55 -5.06
C VAL A 120 3.79 -5.77 -6.26
N ASN A 121 3.34 -6.58 -7.22
CA ASN A 121 4.04 -6.78 -8.48
C ASN A 121 3.66 -5.70 -9.50
N GLY A 122 4.17 -4.49 -9.31
CA GLY A 122 3.89 -3.36 -10.20
C GLY A 122 4.35 -3.57 -11.65
N GLY A 123 5.30 -4.49 -11.90
CA GLY A 123 5.71 -4.87 -13.25
C GLY A 123 4.58 -5.57 -14.00
N VAL A 124 3.83 -6.44 -13.34
CA VAL A 124 2.65 -7.10 -13.92
C VAL A 124 1.59 -6.07 -14.28
N ALA A 125 1.28 -5.14 -13.38
CA ALA A 125 0.32 -4.07 -13.65
C ALA A 125 0.72 -3.22 -14.87
N MET A 126 1.98 -2.80 -14.96
CA MET A 126 2.48 -2.02 -16.09
C MET A 126 2.46 -2.82 -17.41
N THR A 127 2.69 -4.13 -17.36
CA THR A 127 2.59 -5.01 -18.53
C THR A 127 1.15 -5.10 -19.03
N GLN A 128 0.17 -5.26 -18.13
CA GLN A 128 -1.25 -5.27 -18.47
C GLN A 128 -1.70 -3.94 -19.08
N LEU A 129 -1.16 -2.81 -18.60
CA LEU A 129 -1.38 -1.49 -19.21
C LEU A 129 -0.71 -1.38 -20.60
N GLY A 130 0.29 -2.19 -20.92
CA GLY A 130 1.10 -2.05 -22.11
C GLY A 130 2.00 -0.82 -22.05
N VAL A 131 2.60 -0.60 -20.87
CA VAL A 131 3.57 0.50 -20.69
C VAL A 131 4.84 0.18 -21.45
N GLU A 132 5.36 1.13 -22.21
CA GLU A 132 6.60 0.96 -22.97
C GLU A 132 7.80 0.68 -22.07
N PRO A 133 8.75 -0.18 -22.50
CA PRO A 133 9.90 -0.60 -21.67
C PRO A 133 10.73 0.55 -21.11
N GLU A 134 10.96 1.61 -21.88
CA GLU A 134 11.71 2.79 -21.44
C GLU A 134 11.01 3.52 -20.29
N ARG A 135 9.68 3.56 -20.31
CA ARG A 135 8.88 4.17 -19.24
C ARG A 135 8.86 3.26 -18.00
N MET A 136 8.74 1.95 -18.18
CA MET A 136 8.87 0.99 -17.09
C MET A 136 10.22 1.12 -16.38
N THR A 137 11.31 1.22 -17.15
CA THR A 137 12.66 1.42 -16.62
C THR A 137 12.75 2.67 -15.72
N LYS A 138 12.16 3.80 -16.14
CA LYS A 138 12.15 5.02 -15.32
C LYS A 138 11.38 4.85 -14.02
N VAL A 139 10.26 4.11 -14.04
CA VAL A 139 9.48 3.80 -12.83
C VAL A 139 10.30 2.92 -11.88
N PHE A 140 10.92 1.85 -12.39
CA PHE A 140 11.76 0.96 -11.58
C PHE A 140 12.98 1.66 -11.00
N GLN A 141 13.61 2.57 -11.73
CA GLN A 141 14.70 3.40 -11.21
C GLN A 141 14.23 4.28 -10.04
N ARG A 142 13.02 4.85 -10.11
CA ARG A 142 12.43 5.61 -9.00
C ARG A 142 12.19 4.72 -7.79
N TRP A 143 11.61 3.55 -7.97
CA TRP A 143 11.36 2.59 -6.88
C TRP A 143 12.66 2.08 -6.25
N THR A 144 13.70 1.86 -7.07
CA THR A 144 15.04 1.50 -6.59
C THR A 144 15.61 2.59 -5.69
N ARG A 145 15.48 3.87 -6.06
CA ARG A 145 15.92 4.97 -5.19
C ARG A 145 15.14 4.97 -3.87
N TRP A 146 13.82 4.89 -3.92
CA TRP A 146 12.99 4.85 -2.70
C TRP A 146 13.34 3.68 -1.79
N LEU A 147 13.60 2.50 -2.37
CA LEU A 147 14.06 1.34 -1.59
C LEU A 147 15.40 1.61 -0.91
N ASN A 148 16.37 2.18 -1.63
CA ASN A 148 17.71 2.44 -1.11
C ASN A 148 17.72 3.55 -0.03
N GLU A 149 16.78 4.48 -0.09
CA GLU A 149 16.64 5.59 0.86
C GLU A 149 15.90 5.19 2.15
N ARG A 150 15.29 4.01 2.21
CA ARG A 150 14.63 3.54 3.44
C ARG A 150 15.64 3.33 4.56
N PRO A 151 15.36 3.82 5.80
CA PRO A 151 16.27 3.62 6.92
C PRO A 151 16.67 2.16 7.15
N GLU A 152 15.70 1.25 7.03
CA GLU A 152 15.94 -0.18 7.17
C GLU A 152 16.87 -0.75 6.09
N THR A 153 16.84 -0.21 4.86
CA THR A 153 17.75 -0.61 3.79
C THR A 153 19.15 -0.07 4.05
N VAL A 154 19.26 1.18 4.47
CA VAL A 154 20.55 1.81 4.84
C VAL A 154 21.21 1.01 5.97
N ASP A 155 20.47 0.69 7.04
CA ASP A 155 20.95 -0.12 8.16
C ASP A 155 21.36 -1.53 7.72
N TYR A 156 20.56 -2.15 6.86
CA TYR A 156 20.86 -3.48 6.33
C TYR A 156 22.16 -3.50 5.55
N LEU A 157 22.39 -2.53 4.66
CA LEU A 157 23.58 -2.45 3.83
C LEU A 157 24.85 -2.08 4.62
N ALA A 158 24.70 -1.31 5.70
CA ALA A 158 25.81 -0.91 6.57
C ALA A 158 26.29 -2.03 7.52
N ARG A 159 25.50 -3.09 7.72
CA ARG A 159 25.86 -4.18 8.62
C ARG A 159 26.92 -5.10 8.01
N PRO A 160 27.85 -5.64 8.83
CA PRO A 160 28.80 -6.64 8.38
C PRO A 160 28.10 -7.89 7.82
N LYS A 161 28.68 -8.50 6.80
CA LYS A 161 28.17 -9.74 6.21
C LYS A 161 28.04 -10.82 7.29
N GLY A 162 26.90 -11.50 7.33
CA GLY A 162 26.58 -12.54 8.32
C GLY A 162 25.97 -12.03 9.63
N SER A 163 25.97 -10.70 9.88
CA SER A 163 25.22 -10.14 11.01
C SER A 163 23.71 -10.18 10.76
N ARG A 164 22.93 -10.08 11.83
CA ARG A 164 21.46 -9.98 11.78
C ARG A 164 21.01 -8.73 12.54
N ALA A 165 19.88 -8.14 12.12
CA ALA A 165 19.20 -7.18 12.97
C ALA A 165 18.81 -7.88 14.28
N LYS A 166 18.83 -7.16 15.40
CA LYS A 166 18.11 -7.62 16.58
C LYS A 166 16.65 -7.83 16.20
N ALA A 167 16.01 -8.86 16.76
CA ALA A 167 14.60 -9.14 16.47
C ALA A 167 13.79 -7.84 16.54
N TRP A 168 12.92 -7.64 15.56
CA TRP A 168 12.16 -6.41 15.37
C TRP A 168 11.40 -6.03 16.65
N GLU A 169 11.77 -4.93 17.23
CA GLU A 169 10.86 -4.22 18.11
C GLU A 169 9.98 -3.36 17.20
N VAL A 170 8.70 -3.72 17.08
CA VAL A 170 7.70 -2.82 16.50
C VAL A 170 7.69 -1.60 17.40
N LYS A 171 8.31 -0.51 16.95
CA LYS A 171 8.17 0.77 17.65
C LYS A 171 6.73 1.21 17.43
N ALA A 172 5.91 0.96 18.45
CA ALA A 172 4.56 1.49 18.52
C ALA A 172 4.57 3.03 18.54
#